data_a4dadc323312b5a538860c050132e758
#
_entry.id   a4dadc323312b5a538860c050132e758
#
_cell.length_a   1.000
_cell.length_b   1.000
_cell.length_c   1.000
_cell.angle_alpha   90.00
_cell.angle_beta   90.00
_cell.angle_gamma   90.00
#
_symmetry.space_group_name_H-M   'P 1'
#
loop_
_entity.id
_entity.type
_entity.pdbx_description
1 polymer ?
#
loop_
_entity_poly.entity_id
_entity_poly.type
_entity_poly.pdbx_seq_one_letter_code
_entity_poly.pdbx_strand_id
1 'polypeptide(L)'
;GAQIGNPDKTVIAISGDGGMQMNIQEFATAVALELPLILIVFNNGYLGNVRQWQELFFNKRYSSTCLTYRKSCQKDCMNRDKCCPKYIPDFVKLAESYEAYGIRITKEEEIAKAFAYAQEHKNAPTLIECVIEREANVFPMVPTGKTLDDMIMDC
;
A
#
# COMPACT_ATOMS: atom_id res chain seq x y z
N GLY A 1 12.71 -14.18 -3.18
CA GLY A 1 14.14 -14.49 -2.97
C GLY A 1 14.50 -14.60 -1.48
N ALA A 2 14.16 -13.57 -0.67
CA ALA A 2 14.51 -13.56 0.75
C ALA A 2 13.91 -14.74 1.53
N GLN A 3 12.65 -15.09 1.26
CA GLN A 3 11.98 -16.23 1.92
C GLN A 3 12.60 -17.57 1.51
N ILE A 4 12.95 -17.74 0.23
CA ILE A 4 13.62 -18.96 -0.26
C ILE A 4 14.99 -19.11 0.39
N GLY A 5 15.76 -18.03 0.51
CA GLY A 5 17.07 -18.04 1.15
C GLY A 5 17.04 -18.14 2.68
N ASN A 6 15.88 -17.96 3.32
CA ASN A 6 15.68 -18.02 4.76
C ASN A 6 14.35 -18.72 5.11
N PRO A 7 14.25 -20.03 4.85
CA PRO A 7 12.98 -20.76 4.99
C PRO A 7 12.46 -20.77 6.44
N ASP A 8 13.34 -20.74 7.42
CA ASP A 8 12.99 -20.79 8.85
C ASP A 8 12.69 -19.43 9.47
N LYS A 9 12.78 -18.34 8.68
CA LYS A 9 12.54 -16.98 9.18
C LYS A 9 11.22 -16.42 8.66
N THR A 10 10.58 -15.61 9.45
CA THR A 10 9.47 -14.78 8.99
C THR A 10 10.01 -13.67 8.10
N VAL A 11 9.62 -13.65 6.84
CA VAL A 11 9.96 -12.58 5.90
C VAL A 11 8.75 -11.70 5.68
N ILE A 12 8.93 -10.40 5.87
CA ILE A 12 7.89 -9.39 5.68
C ILE A 12 8.33 -8.47 4.54
N ALA A 13 7.49 -8.35 3.51
CA ALA A 13 7.65 -7.36 2.46
C ALA A 13 6.66 -6.21 2.70
N ILE A 14 7.11 -4.98 2.55
CA ILE A 14 6.28 -3.79 2.73
C ILE A 14 6.19 -3.05 1.40
N SER A 15 4.98 -2.71 0.99
CA SER A 15 4.70 -1.97 -0.25
C SER A 15 3.56 -0.97 -0.05
N GLY A 16 3.51 0.05 -0.89
CA GLY A 16 2.30 0.85 -1.08
C GLY A 16 1.36 0.18 -2.08
N ASP A 17 0.12 0.64 -2.12
CA ASP A 17 -0.91 0.18 -3.06
C ASP A 17 -0.50 0.37 -4.53
N GLY A 18 0.17 1.47 -4.87
CA GLY A 18 0.71 1.68 -6.20
C GLY A 18 1.89 0.76 -6.53
N GLY A 19 2.80 0.56 -5.57
CA GLY A 19 3.95 -0.34 -5.73
C GLY A 19 3.52 -1.80 -5.91
N MET A 20 2.54 -2.24 -5.12
CA MET A 20 1.98 -3.60 -5.22
C MET A 20 1.43 -3.90 -6.62
N GLN A 21 0.76 -2.94 -7.24
CA GLN A 21 0.18 -3.11 -8.57
C GLN A 21 1.21 -3.28 -9.69
N MET A 22 2.47 -2.92 -9.47
CA MET A 22 3.52 -3.04 -10.50
C MET A 22 4.00 -4.48 -10.70
N ASN A 23 3.87 -5.33 -9.67
CA ASN A 23 4.37 -6.71 -9.69
C ASN A 23 3.37 -7.71 -9.08
N ILE A 24 2.08 -7.52 -9.31
CA ILE A 24 0.99 -8.39 -8.83
C ILE A 24 1.21 -9.85 -9.21
N GLN A 25 1.72 -10.11 -10.41
CA GLN A 25 1.92 -11.44 -10.97
C GLN A 25 2.86 -12.31 -10.13
N GLU A 26 3.71 -11.72 -9.30
CA GLU A 26 4.63 -12.47 -8.43
C GLU A 26 3.89 -13.24 -7.30
N PHE A 27 2.62 -12.92 -7.07
CA PHE A 27 1.77 -13.74 -6.20
C PHE A 27 1.67 -15.17 -6.69
N ALA A 28 1.57 -15.38 -8.02
CA ALA A 28 1.54 -16.72 -8.60
C ALA A 28 2.79 -17.52 -8.23
N THR A 29 3.97 -16.89 -8.30
CA THR A 29 5.25 -17.51 -7.92
C THR A 29 5.26 -17.86 -6.42
N ALA A 30 4.81 -16.93 -5.57
CA ALA A 30 4.81 -17.13 -4.13
C ALA A 30 3.85 -18.24 -3.69
N VAL A 31 2.67 -18.32 -4.30
CA VAL A 31 1.69 -19.40 -4.05
C VAL A 31 2.19 -20.72 -4.57
N ALA A 32 2.70 -20.78 -5.81
CA ALA A 32 3.21 -22.02 -6.41
C ALA A 32 4.38 -22.63 -5.62
N LEU A 33 5.15 -21.80 -4.92
CA LEU A 33 6.26 -22.24 -4.07
C LEU A 33 5.88 -22.36 -2.59
N GLU A 34 4.60 -22.23 -2.26
CA GLU A 34 4.06 -22.31 -0.88
C GLU A 34 4.83 -21.44 0.12
N LEU A 35 5.20 -20.22 -0.29
CA LEU A 35 6.02 -19.34 0.54
C LEU A 35 5.19 -18.66 1.63
N PRO A 36 5.53 -18.81 2.92
CA PRO A 36 4.84 -18.13 4.04
C PRO A 36 5.26 -16.65 4.16
N LEU A 37 5.26 -15.94 3.04
CA LEU A 37 5.62 -14.54 2.97
C LEU A 37 4.48 -13.66 3.51
N ILE A 38 4.78 -12.73 4.38
CA ILE A 38 3.83 -11.70 4.81
C ILE A 38 4.06 -10.46 3.96
N LEU A 39 3.03 -10.05 3.21
CA LEU A 39 3.06 -8.83 2.42
C LEU A 39 2.15 -7.78 3.05
N ILE A 40 2.74 -6.67 3.51
CA ILE A 40 2.00 -5.54 4.06
C ILE A 40 1.82 -4.51 2.96
N VAL A 41 0.58 -4.14 2.67
CA VAL A 41 0.22 -3.12 1.69
C VAL A 41 -0.39 -1.92 2.40
N PHE A 42 0.33 -0.80 2.43
CA PHE A 42 -0.23 0.47 2.87
C PHE A 42 -1.07 1.08 1.76
N ASN A 43 -2.38 1.07 1.97
CA ASN A 43 -3.35 1.56 1.00
C ASN A 43 -3.92 2.92 1.41
N ASN A 44 -3.46 3.97 0.73
CA ASN A 44 -4.02 5.32 0.83
C ASN A 44 -4.78 5.73 -0.46
N GLY A 45 -4.80 4.89 -1.49
CA GLY A 45 -5.43 5.15 -2.77
C GLY A 45 -4.70 6.19 -3.63
N TYR A 46 -3.41 6.42 -3.36
CA TYR A 46 -2.58 7.39 -4.07
C TYR A 46 -1.17 6.86 -4.35
N LEU A 47 -0.55 7.41 -5.39
CA LEU A 47 0.90 7.48 -5.47
C LEU A 47 1.37 8.56 -4.47
N GLY A 48 1.46 8.18 -3.19
CA GLY A 48 1.53 9.12 -2.06
C GLY A 48 2.68 10.09 -2.14
N ASN A 49 3.89 9.61 -2.45
CA ASN A 49 5.08 10.45 -2.57
C ASN A 49 4.93 11.50 -3.69
N VAL A 50 4.41 11.08 -4.85
CA VAL A 50 4.19 12.02 -5.98
C VAL A 50 3.10 13.03 -5.64
N ARG A 51 2.02 12.60 -4.97
CA ARG A 51 0.98 13.49 -4.48
C ARG A 51 1.55 14.55 -3.53
N GLN A 52 2.39 14.15 -2.57
CA GLN A 52 3.04 15.06 -1.63
C GLN A 52 3.88 16.11 -2.37
N TRP A 53 4.63 15.73 -3.38
CA TRP A 53 5.40 16.68 -4.19
C TRP A 53 4.50 17.64 -4.96
N GLN A 54 3.40 17.18 -5.51
CA GLN A 54 2.42 18.05 -6.16
C GLN A 54 1.79 19.04 -5.18
N GLU A 55 1.59 18.63 -3.94
CA GLU A 55 1.12 19.52 -2.88
C GLU A 55 2.15 20.58 -2.51
N LEU A 56 3.37 20.18 -2.23
CA LEU A 56 4.41 21.06 -1.70
C LEU A 56 5.01 22.00 -2.76
N PHE A 57 5.22 21.50 -3.98
CA PHE A 57 6.02 22.19 -4.99
C PHE A 57 5.23 22.65 -6.21
N PHE A 58 4.00 22.19 -6.40
CA PHE A 58 3.19 22.45 -7.59
C PHE A 58 1.82 23.07 -7.27
N ASN A 59 1.73 23.82 -6.17
CA ASN A 59 0.50 24.54 -5.77
C ASN A 59 -0.75 23.63 -5.73
N LYS A 60 -0.60 22.40 -5.21
CA LYS A 60 -1.68 21.40 -5.14
C LYS A 60 -2.29 21.02 -6.51
N ARG A 61 -1.50 21.16 -7.57
CA ARG A 61 -1.92 20.76 -8.91
C ARG A 61 -1.79 19.24 -9.07
N TYR A 62 -2.76 18.53 -8.52
CA TYR A 62 -2.78 17.06 -8.55
C TYR A 62 -3.08 16.53 -9.94
N SER A 63 -2.25 15.61 -10.44
CA SER A 63 -2.42 14.97 -11.72
C SER A 63 -1.92 13.52 -11.67
N SER A 64 -2.79 12.59 -12.11
CA SER A 64 -2.47 11.18 -12.30
C SER A 64 -1.91 10.43 -11.08
N THR A 65 -2.21 10.91 -9.87
CA THR A 65 -1.75 10.31 -8.61
C THR A 65 -2.83 9.53 -7.86
N CYS A 66 -4.10 9.77 -8.17
CA CYS A 66 -5.22 9.06 -7.54
C CYS A 66 -5.41 7.68 -8.17
N LEU A 67 -5.23 6.63 -7.39
CA LEU A 67 -5.38 5.23 -7.85
C LEU A 67 -6.84 4.75 -7.80
N THR A 68 -7.72 5.50 -7.16
CA THR A 68 -9.16 5.20 -7.11
C THR A 68 -9.99 5.98 -8.13
N TYR A 69 -9.33 6.70 -9.05
CA TYR A 69 -10.00 7.52 -10.05
C TYR A 69 -10.82 6.68 -11.02
N ARG A 70 -12.02 7.17 -11.34
CA ARG A 70 -12.86 6.65 -12.43
C ARG A 70 -13.18 7.77 -13.41
N LYS A 71 -13.41 7.41 -14.68
CA LYS A 71 -13.80 8.36 -15.74
C LYS A 71 -15.05 9.20 -15.36
N SER A 72 -15.94 8.62 -14.56
CA SER A 72 -17.15 9.29 -14.06
C SER A 72 -16.90 10.25 -12.89
N CYS A 73 -15.68 10.26 -12.32
CA CYS A 73 -15.36 11.21 -11.26
C CYS A 73 -15.30 12.63 -11.80
N GLN A 74 -15.87 13.57 -11.05
CA GLN A 74 -15.72 15.00 -11.38
C GLN A 74 -14.24 15.40 -11.26
N LYS A 75 -13.78 16.29 -12.15
CA LYS A 75 -12.36 16.68 -12.24
C LYS A 75 -11.81 17.22 -10.91
N ASP A 76 -12.62 17.88 -10.12
CA ASP A 76 -12.25 18.52 -8.86
C ASP A 76 -13.04 17.92 -7.67
N CYS A 77 -13.23 16.58 -7.68
CA CYS A 77 -13.96 15.91 -6.60
C CYS A 77 -13.19 16.01 -5.28
N MET A 78 -13.63 16.92 -4.41
CA MET A 78 -13.08 17.10 -3.05
C MET A 78 -13.73 16.15 -2.04
N ASN A 79 -14.79 15.44 -2.41
CA ASN A 79 -15.54 14.57 -1.50
C ASN A 79 -15.40 13.10 -1.94
N ARG A 80 -14.17 12.59 -1.85
CA ARG A 80 -13.83 11.26 -2.35
C ARG A 80 -14.46 10.13 -1.55
N ASP A 81 -14.74 10.34 -0.29
CA ASP A 81 -15.39 9.34 0.57
C ASP A 81 -16.81 8.99 0.11
N LYS A 82 -17.46 9.93 -0.59
CA LYS A 82 -18.81 9.73 -1.16
C LYS A 82 -18.79 9.29 -2.62
N CYS A 83 -17.76 9.67 -3.38
CA CYS A 83 -17.74 9.52 -4.83
C CYS A 83 -16.85 8.39 -5.32
N CYS A 84 -15.82 8.03 -4.55
CA CYS A 84 -14.85 7.01 -4.96
C CYS A 84 -15.15 5.67 -4.31
N PRO A 85 -14.90 4.57 -5.00
CA PRO A 85 -14.95 3.25 -4.37
C PRO A 85 -13.96 3.16 -3.23
N LYS A 86 -14.36 2.54 -2.11
CA LYS A 86 -13.52 2.48 -0.90
C LYS A 86 -12.23 1.71 -1.11
N TYR A 87 -12.29 0.62 -1.84
CA TYR A 87 -11.17 -0.30 -2.03
C TYR A 87 -11.05 -0.66 -3.51
N ILE A 88 -10.16 0.05 -4.22
CA ILE A 88 -9.85 -0.27 -5.62
C ILE A 88 -8.34 -0.08 -5.83
N PRO A 89 -7.67 -1.14 -6.28
CA PRO A 89 -8.16 -2.54 -6.30
C PRO A 89 -8.46 -3.07 -4.89
N ASP A 90 -9.31 -4.09 -4.80
CA ASP A 90 -9.54 -4.81 -3.54
C ASP A 90 -8.41 -5.83 -3.37
N PHE A 91 -7.41 -5.50 -2.57
CA PHE A 91 -6.21 -6.33 -2.42
C PHE A 91 -6.47 -7.64 -1.67
N VAL A 92 -7.48 -7.69 -0.80
CA VAL A 92 -7.88 -8.94 -0.14
C VAL A 92 -8.44 -9.92 -1.17
N LYS A 93 -9.40 -9.50 -1.99
CA LYS A 93 -9.94 -10.33 -3.07
C LYS A 93 -8.88 -10.68 -4.12
N LEU A 94 -7.94 -9.78 -4.36
CA LEU A 94 -6.80 -10.07 -5.23
C LEU A 94 -5.97 -11.23 -4.68
N ALA A 95 -5.60 -11.20 -3.40
CA ALA A 95 -4.86 -12.28 -2.75
C ALA A 95 -5.63 -13.60 -2.82
N GLU A 96 -6.92 -13.58 -2.49
CA GLU A 96 -7.81 -14.74 -2.56
C GLU A 96 -7.90 -15.32 -3.98
N SER A 97 -7.90 -14.48 -5.02
CA SER A 97 -7.93 -14.93 -6.42
C SER A 97 -6.68 -15.68 -6.86
N TYR A 98 -5.58 -15.51 -6.14
CA TYR A 98 -4.33 -16.26 -6.30
C TYR A 98 -4.22 -17.48 -5.35
N GLU A 99 -5.27 -17.79 -4.60
CA GLU A 99 -5.24 -18.81 -3.53
C GLU A 99 -4.27 -18.46 -2.38
N ALA A 100 -3.97 -17.18 -2.22
CA ALA A 100 -3.27 -16.62 -1.09
C ALA A 100 -4.23 -16.15 0.00
N TYR A 101 -3.72 -15.86 1.17
CA TYR A 101 -4.52 -15.34 2.27
C TYR A 101 -4.56 -13.82 2.24
N GLY A 102 -5.71 -13.25 2.59
CA GLY A 102 -5.90 -11.79 2.62
C GLY A 102 -6.63 -11.34 3.88
N ILE A 103 -6.14 -10.28 4.51
CA ILE A 103 -6.82 -9.62 5.62
C ILE A 103 -6.67 -8.10 5.48
N ARG A 104 -7.77 -7.37 5.78
CA ARG A 104 -7.76 -5.91 5.79
C ARG A 104 -7.85 -5.42 7.21
N ILE A 105 -7.02 -4.42 7.55
CA ILE A 105 -7.05 -3.70 8.82
C ILE A 105 -7.32 -2.22 8.58
N THR A 106 -8.15 -1.63 9.41
CA THR A 106 -8.57 -0.23 9.36
C THR A 106 -8.32 0.49 10.67
N LYS A 107 -7.91 -0.26 11.69
CA LYS A 107 -7.66 0.23 13.05
C LYS A 107 -6.44 -0.44 13.65
N GLU A 108 -5.79 0.26 14.53
CA GLU A 108 -4.58 -0.20 15.21
C GLU A 108 -4.80 -1.49 16.02
N GLU A 109 -5.95 -1.63 16.66
CA GLU A 109 -6.28 -2.80 17.49
C GLU A 109 -6.36 -4.10 16.68
N GLU A 110 -6.49 -4.01 15.35
CA GLU A 110 -6.57 -5.16 14.45
C GLU A 110 -5.20 -5.71 14.05
N ILE A 111 -4.11 -4.95 14.30
CA ILE A 111 -2.76 -5.30 13.85
C ILE A 111 -2.31 -6.65 14.41
N ALA A 112 -2.40 -6.83 15.74
CA ALA A 112 -1.94 -8.06 16.38
C ALA A 112 -2.69 -9.30 15.85
N LYS A 113 -3.99 -9.16 15.61
CA LYS A 113 -4.83 -10.23 15.03
C LYS A 113 -4.41 -10.56 13.60
N ALA A 114 -4.09 -9.55 12.79
CA ALA A 114 -3.66 -9.75 11.41
C ALA A 114 -2.31 -10.49 11.32
N PHE A 115 -1.38 -10.16 12.21
CA PHE A 115 -0.11 -10.90 12.28
C PHE A 115 -0.29 -12.34 12.79
N ALA A 116 -1.13 -12.56 13.80
CA ALA A 116 -1.46 -13.91 14.26
C ALA A 116 -2.07 -14.74 13.11
N TYR A 117 -3.03 -14.17 12.39
CA TYR A 117 -3.63 -14.79 11.21
C TYR A 117 -2.57 -15.18 10.17
N ALA A 118 -1.62 -14.28 9.86
CA ALA A 118 -0.55 -14.58 8.90
C ALA A 118 0.41 -15.68 9.39
N GLN A 119 0.66 -15.75 10.70
CA GLN A 119 1.52 -16.79 11.30
C GLN A 119 0.88 -18.17 11.35
N GLU A 120 -0.44 -18.25 11.36
CA GLU A 120 -1.18 -19.52 11.31
C GLU A 120 -1.17 -20.13 9.90
N HIS A 121 -1.03 -19.30 8.86
CA HIS A 121 -1.09 -19.70 7.46
C HIS A 121 0.31 -19.75 6.85
N LYS A 122 0.89 -20.97 6.76
CA LYS A 122 2.30 -21.14 6.32
C LYS A 122 2.47 -21.82 4.97
N ASN A 123 1.38 -22.14 4.31
CA ASN A 123 1.39 -22.84 3.02
C ASN A 123 1.14 -21.92 1.81
N ALA A 124 1.01 -20.62 2.04
CA ALA A 124 0.87 -19.61 1.00
C ALA A 124 1.19 -18.21 1.57
N PRO A 125 1.43 -17.21 0.74
CA PRO A 125 1.63 -15.84 1.21
C PRO A 125 0.36 -15.26 1.84
N THR A 126 0.55 -14.38 2.82
CA THR A 126 -0.55 -13.60 3.42
C THR A 126 -0.38 -12.13 3.10
N LEU A 127 -1.40 -11.53 2.49
CA LEU A 127 -1.47 -10.10 2.27
C LEU A 127 -2.24 -9.42 3.42
N ILE A 128 -1.59 -8.48 4.09
CA ILE A 128 -2.21 -7.60 5.10
C ILE A 128 -2.39 -6.22 4.47
N GLU A 129 -3.62 -5.87 4.12
CA GLU A 129 -3.95 -4.55 3.62
C GLU A 129 -4.20 -3.60 4.79
N CYS A 130 -3.35 -2.62 4.96
CA CYS A 130 -3.49 -1.54 5.94
C CYS A 130 -4.11 -0.33 5.25
N VAL A 131 -5.38 -0.04 5.55
CA VAL A 131 -6.02 1.19 5.08
C VAL A 131 -5.57 2.33 5.97
N ILE A 132 -4.84 3.26 5.38
CA ILE A 132 -4.22 4.38 6.10
C ILE A 132 -4.82 5.72 5.68
N GLU A 133 -4.45 6.78 6.41
CA GLU A 133 -4.80 8.16 6.08
C GLU A 133 -4.42 8.49 4.63
N ARG A 134 -5.37 9.01 3.88
CA ARG A 134 -5.22 9.17 2.43
C ARG A 134 -4.25 10.28 2.03
N GLU A 135 -4.25 11.36 2.79
CA GLU A 135 -3.62 12.62 2.42
C GLU A 135 -2.47 13.03 3.36
N ALA A 136 -2.13 12.16 4.30
CA ALA A 136 -1.00 12.38 5.17
C ALA A 136 0.30 12.48 4.37
N ASN A 137 1.05 13.52 4.64
CA ASN A 137 2.38 13.73 4.10
C ASN A 137 3.43 13.12 5.03
N VAL A 138 4.54 12.69 4.46
CA VAL A 138 5.67 12.14 5.22
C VAL A 138 6.69 13.25 5.49
N PHE A 139 6.93 13.52 6.76
CA PHE A 139 7.94 14.47 7.24
C PHE A 139 8.88 13.80 8.26
N PRO A 140 10.12 14.26 8.41
CA PRO A 140 10.77 15.34 7.64
C PRO A 140 11.08 14.94 6.20
N MET A 141 11.17 15.92 5.29
CA MET A 141 11.45 15.71 3.89
C MET A 141 12.50 16.69 3.37
N VAL A 142 13.51 16.17 2.65
CA VAL A 142 14.51 16.98 1.96
C VAL A 142 14.08 17.20 0.52
N PRO A 143 13.85 18.45 0.06
CA PRO A 143 13.52 18.72 -1.33
C PRO A 143 14.65 18.31 -2.28
N THR A 144 14.31 17.91 -3.49
CA THR A 144 15.28 17.50 -4.51
C THR A 144 16.28 18.63 -4.77
N GLY A 145 17.58 18.30 -4.72
CA GLY A 145 18.67 19.28 -4.96
C GLY A 145 18.96 20.19 -3.77
N LYS A 146 18.39 19.94 -2.61
CA LYS A 146 18.62 20.65 -1.37
C LYS A 146 19.48 19.84 -0.39
N THR A 147 19.94 20.51 0.67
CA THR A 147 20.73 19.90 1.74
C THR A 147 19.84 19.47 2.92
N LEU A 148 20.42 18.80 3.90
CA LEU A 148 19.71 18.46 5.15
C LEU A 148 19.28 19.70 5.94
N ASP A 149 20.00 20.83 5.77
CA ASP A 149 19.65 22.11 6.43
C ASP A 149 18.38 22.74 5.84
N ASP A 150 18.00 22.34 4.61
CA ASP A 150 16.80 22.81 3.91
C ASP A 150 15.59 21.87 4.16
N MET A 151 15.66 20.99 5.16
CA MET A 151 14.64 19.99 5.44
C MET A 151 13.31 20.65 5.82
N ILE A 152 12.23 20.18 5.17
CA ILE A 152 10.87 20.57 5.53
C ILE A 152 10.41 19.65 6.67
N MET A 153 10.07 20.24 7.81
CA MET A 153 9.73 19.51 9.04
C MET A 153 8.23 19.25 9.17
N ASP A 154 7.40 20.14 8.66
CA ASP A 154 5.94 20.11 8.67
C ASP A 154 5.36 21.05 7.59
N CYS A 155 4.03 21.09 7.47
CA CYS A 155 3.28 22.02 6.60
C CYS A 155 2.31 22.84 7.41
#